data_c1f0cfdc85001d84f2cf2d5cc7ed3c67
#
_entry.id   c1f0cfdc85001d84f2cf2d5cc7ed3c67
#
_cell.length_a   1.000
_cell.length_b   1.000
_cell.length_c   1.000
_cell.angle_alpha   90.00
_cell.angle_beta   90.00
_cell.angle_gamma   90.00
#
_symmetry.space_group_name_H-M   'P 1'
#
loop_
_entity.id
_entity.type
_entity.pdbx_description
1 polymer ?
#
loop_
_entity_poly.entity_id
_entity_poly.type
_entity_poly.pdbx_seq_one_letter_code
_entity_poly.pdbx_strand_id
1 'polypeptide(L)'
;MQAQIRGPLRSVRDDLGSAVEVGPAPLRIVSLTPGAAEMLFAAGGGGQLIATVEYSSEPAAARAVPRIGDVATIDMERLVALRPEVVIAWPAGGNPAQRAKIAALGIPLYQQQVARLADLPGSLRRLGALAGTEAVAEQSAAALEARLGALERTYSARIPLQQRPTVLLQVWNRPIYTVGGRHLMSDALALCGARNIFADLPEPGPLVDTEAVIARNPDIILAAAPIGEGATWVADWQRFPGLAAVRNHRVVAFENQALSRLGPSVLDATEELCRTIARVSRGSS
;
A
#
# COMPACT_ATOMS: atom_id res chain seq x y z
N MET A 1 17.12 -23.13 -18.03
CA MET A 1 17.35 -24.25 -17.09
C MET A 1 16.18 -24.25 -16.12
N GLN A 2 15.20 -25.13 -16.36
CA GLN A 2 13.97 -25.19 -15.57
C GLN A 2 14.31 -25.62 -14.13
N ALA A 3 13.70 -24.92 -13.14
CA ALA A 3 13.73 -25.38 -11.76
C ALA A 3 13.15 -26.80 -11.71
N GLN A 4 13.81 -27.74 -11.04
CA GLN A 4 13.31 -29.09 -10.85
C GLN A 4 12.07 -29.01 -9.94
N ILE A 5 10.89 -29.08 -10.54
CA ILE A 5 9.61 -29.12 -9.83
C ILE A 5 9.56 -30.43 -9.04
N ARG A 6 9.47 -30.34 -7.70
CA ARG A 6 9.57 -31.49 -6.77
C ARG A 6 8.29 -32.33 -6.65
N GLY A 7 7.31 -32.14 -7.55
CA GLY A 7 6.01 -32.85 -7.49
C GLY A 7 5.01 -32.28 -8.50
N PRO A 8 3.73 -32.70 -8.45
CA PRO A 8 2.72 -32.20 -9.36
C PRO A 8 2.51 -30.69 -9.15
N LEU A 9 2.32 -29.97 -10.26
CA LEU A 9 1.94 -28.55 -10.23
C LEU A 9 0.58 -28.38 -9.55
N ARG A 10 0.44 -27.29 -8.83
CA ARG A 10 -0.82 -26.79 -8.30
C ARG A 10 -1.13 -25.43 -8.89
N SER A 11 -2.38 -25.16 -9.15
CA SER A 11 -2.86 -23.88 -9.66
C SER A 11 -3.37 -23.04 -8.50
N VAL A 12 -2.81 -21.83 -8.34
CA VAL A 12 -3.28 -20.84 -7.38
C VAL A 12 -3.75 -19.61 -8.14
N ARG A 13 -4.69 -18.84 -7.57
CA ARG A 13 -5.14 -17.58 -8.18
C ARG A 13 -4.42 -16.41 -7.56
N ASP A 14 -3.93 -15.50 -8.41
CA ASP A 14 -3.38 -14.21 -7.97
C ASP A 14 -4.49 -13.17 -7.66
N ASP A 15 -4.12 -11.95 -7.29
CA ASP A 15 -5.08 -10.89 -6.94
C ASP A 15 -5.85 -10.36 -8.16
N LEU A 16 -5.36 -10.61 -9.39
CA LEU A 16 -6.09 -10.31 -10.63
C LEU A 16 -7.01 -11.45 -11.09
N GLY A 17 -7.04 -12.56 -10.33
CA GLY A 17 -7.81 -13.76 -10.66
C GLY A 17 -7.15 -14.67 -11.68
N SER A 18 -5.92 -14.38 -12.12
CA SER A 18 -5.16 -15.21 -13.05
C SER A 18 -4.65 -16.48 -12.36
N ALA A 19 -4.68 -17.59 -13.08
CA ALA A 19 -4.08 -18.84 -12.61
C ALA A 19 -2.55 -18.76 -12.69
N VAL A 20 -1.89 -19.12 -11.61
CA VAL A 20 -0.43 -19.21 -11.50
C VAL A 20 -0.07 -20.64 -11.16
N GLU A 21 0.63 -21.31 -12.08
CA GLU A 21 1.07 -22.69 -11.89
C GLU A 21 2.39 -22.69 -11.10
N VAL A 22 2.39 -23.36 -9.95
CA VAL A 22 3.54 -23.45 -9.04
C VAL A 22 3.75 -24.89 -8.60
N GLY A 23 4.96 -25.19 -8.14
CA GLY A 23 5.28 -26.46 -7.49
C GLY A 23 4.60 -26.64 -6.14
N PRO A 24 4.82 -27.78 -5.45
CA PRO A 24 4.35 -27.96 -4.07
C PRO A 24 5.09 -27.01 -3.11
N ALA A 25 4.41 -26.57 -2.05
CA ALA A 25 5.05 -25.83 -0.98
C ALA A 25 6.01 -26.71 -0.16
N PRO A 26 7.06 -26.14 0.49
CA PRO A 26 7.43 -24.73 0.47
C PRO A 26 8.11 -24.29 -0.82
N LEU A 27 7.84 -23.07 -1.25
CA LEU A 27 8.36 -22.48 -2.48
C LEU A 27 9.60 -21.59 -2.22
N ARG A 28 10.35 -21.32 -3.28
CA ARG A 28 11.39 -20.29 -3.32
C ARG A 28 10.77 -19.02 -3.88
N ILE A 29 10.34 -18.11 -3.00
CA ILE A 29 9.58 -16.91 -3.36
C ILE A 29 10.49 -15.70 -3.38
N VAL A 30 10.37 -14.86 -4.40
CA VAL A 30 10.97 -13.51 -4.44
C VAL A 30 9.84 -12.49 -4.48
N SER A 31 9.97 -11.41 -3.70
CA SER A 31 9.04 -10.29 -3.71
C SER A 31 9.68 -9.05 -4.32
N LEU A 32 9.00 -8.41 -5.26
CA LEU A 32 9.45 -7.17 -5.92
C LEU A 32 8.88 -5.90 -5.30
N THR A 33 8.19 -6.01 -4.16
CA THR A 33 7.69 -4.85 -3.43
C THR A 33 7.73 -5.06 -1.92
N PRO A 34 7.96 -4.00 -1.11
CA PRO A 34 7.96 -4.11 0.35
C PRO A 34 6.63 -4.60 0.92
N GLY A 35 5.50 -4.12 0.36
CA GLY A 35 4.17 -4.53 0.81
C GLY A 35 3.88 -6.00 0.55
N ALA A 36 4.33 -6.54 -0.60
CA ALA A 36 4.17 -7.97 -0.90
C ALA A 36 4.99 -8.86 0.05
N ALA A 37 6.20 -8.42 0.42
CA ALA A 37 7.01 -9.10 1.42
C ALA A 37 6.27 -9.15 2.77
N GLU A 38 5.78 -8.00 3.24
CA GLU A 38 5.01 -7.89 4.49
C GLU A 38 3.76 -8.78 4.48
N MET A 39 2.98 -8.75 3.37
CA MET A 39 1.80 -9.59 3.19
C MET A 39 2.15 -11.08 3.23
N LEU A 40 3.25 -11.49 2.58
CA LEU A 40 3.69 -12.89 2.60
C LEU A 40 4.08 -13.35 4.01
N PHE A 41 4.77 -12.50 4.79
CA PHE A 41 5.05 -12.77 6.20
C PHE A 41 3.77 -12.93 7.01
N ALA A 42 2.82 -12.02 6.85
CA ALA A 42 1.52 -12.06 7.53
C ALA A 42 0.68 -13.29 7.14
N ALA A 43 0.82 -13.77 5.91
CA ALA A 43 0.20 -15.01 5.44
C ALA A 43 0.91 -16.28 5.92
N GLY A 44 2.02 -16.17 6.69
CA GLY A 44 2.79 -17.32 7.19
C GLY A 44 3.87 -17.84 6.23
N GLY A 45 4.01 -17.25 5.05
CA GLY A 45 4.98 -17.66 4.03
C GLY A 45 6.37 -17.02 4.15
N GLY A 46 6.63 -16.24 5.20
CA GLY A 46 7.87 -15.47 5.33
C GLY A 46 9.15 -16.30 5.27
N GLY A 47 9.14 -17.53 5.78
CA GLY A 47 10.28 -18.46 5.69
C GLY A 47 10.60 -18.94 4.27
N GLN A 48 9.70 -18.71 3.31
CA GLN A 48 9.85 -19.05 1.89
C GLN A 48 10.38 -17.87 1.06
N LEU A 49 10.46 -16.66 1.66
CA LEU A 49 10.95 -15.46 0.99
C LEU A 49 12.48 -15.47 0.94
N ILE A 50 13.05 -15.80 -0.23
CA ILE A 50 14.50 -15.94 -0.42
C ILE A 50 15.19 -14.64 -0.83
N ALA A 51 14.43 -13.68 -1.37
CA ALA A 51 14.92 -12.33 -1.65
C ALA A 51 13.76 -11.34 -1.79
N THR A 52 14.06 -10.07 -1.56
CA THR A 52 13.11 -8.97 -1.70
C THR A 52 13.83 -7.69 -2.17
N VAL A 53 13.13 -6.55 -2.22
CA VAL A 53 13.69 -5.26 -2.62
C VAL A 53 14.00 -4.37 -1.41
N GLU A 54 14.72 -3.27 -1.66
CA GLU A 54 14.99 -2.26 -0.65
C GLU A 54 13.70 -1.77 0.05
N TYR A 55 13.85 -1.26 1.25
CA TYR A 55 12.77 -0.80 2.13
C TYR A 55 11.76 -1.89 2.59
N SER A 56 12.02 -3.17 2.33
CA SER A 56 11.27 -4.29 2.89
C SER A 56 11.72 -4.54 4.34
N SER A 57 11.27 -3.68 5.26
CA SER A 57 11.70 -3.65 6.67
C SER A 57 10.67 -4.21 7.65
N GLU A 58 9.48 -4.52 7.17
CA GLU A 58 8.39 -5.06 7.98
C GLU A 58 7.95 -6.46 7.51
N PRO A 59 7.68 -7.36 8.46
CA PRO A 59 8.01 -7.26 9.89
C PRO A 59 9.54 -7.25 10.10
N ALA A 60 10.02 -7.09 11.33
CA ALA A 60 11.47 -7.03 11.62
C ALA A 60 12.26 -8.20 10.99
N ALA A 61 11.65 -9.39 10.89
CA ALA A 61 12.24 -10.57 10.25
C ALA A 61 12.55 -10.35 8.75
N ALA A 62 11.80 -9.47 8.06
CA ALA A 62 12.04 -9.16 6.65
C ALA A 62 13.38 -8.44 6.44
N ARG A 63 13.96 -7.82 7.46
CA ARG A 63 15.25 -7.12 7.39
C ARG A 63 16.43 -8.06 7.08
N ALA A 64 16.33 -9.31 7.50
CA ALA A 64 17.33 -10.33 7.25
C ALA A 64 17.27 -10.95 5.84
N VAL A 65 16.18 -10.71 5.09
CA VAL A 65 16.02 -11.27 3.73
C VAL A 65 16.95 -10.53 2.76
N PRO A 66 17.70 -11.23 1.90
CA PRO A 66 18.57 -10.61 0.91
C PRO A 66 17.86 -9.63 -0.02
N ARG A 67 18.54 -8.54 -0.39
CA ARG A 67 18.04 -7.54 -1.34
C ARG A 67 18.54 -7.81 -2.74
N ILE A 68 17.68 -7.62 -3.76
CA ILE A 68 18.01 -7.78 -5.18
C ILE A 68 17.77 -6.50 -5.98
N GLY A 69 17.83 -5.35 -5.35
CA GLY A 69 17.56 -4.04 -5.95
C GLY A 69 16.43 -3.33 -5.28
N ASP A 70 15.85 -2.36 -5.96
CA ASP A 70 14.68 -1.60 -5.53
C ASP A 70 13.46 -1.86 -6.42
N VAL A 71 12.33 -1.17 -6.15
CA VAL A 71 11.08 -1.35 -6.92
C VAL A 71 11.23 -0.98 -8.39
N ALA A 72 12.13 -0.04 -8.73
CA ALA A 72 12.35 0.43 -10.09
C ALA A 72 13.40 -0.41 -10.83
N THR A 73 14.41 -0.89 -10.11
CA THR A 73 15.58 -1.58 -10.71
C THR A 73 15.91 -2.87 -9.95
N ILE A 74 15.75 -4.00 -10.62
CA ILE A 74 16.04 -5.34 -10.10
C ILE A 74 17.33 -5.86 -10.72
N ASP A 75 18.22 -6.45 -9.90
CA ASP A 75 19.35 -7.23 -10.35
C ASP A 75 18.87 -8.56 -10.94
N MET A 76 18.75 -8.59 -12.27
CA MET A 76 18.22 -9.74 -12.99
C MET A 76 19.15 -10.95 -12.94
N GLU A 77 20.47 -10.74 -12.86
CA GLU A 77 21.44 -11.84 -12.79
C GLU A 77 21.31 -12.54 -11.43
N ARG A 78 21.23 -11.74 -10.36
CA ARG A 78 21.01 -12.25 -9.01
C ARG A 78 19.66 -12.95 -8.87
N LEU A 79 18.59 -12.38 -9.45
CA LEU A 79 17.28 -13.03 -9.48
C LEU A 79 17.35 -14.43 -10.10
N VAL A 80 17.97 -14.56 -11.28
CA VAL A 80 18.09 -15.84 -11.99
C VAL A 80 18.99 -16.82 -11.20
N ALA A 81 20.09 -16.35 -10.62
CA ALA A 81 20.97 -17.16 -9.79
C ALA A 81 20.26 -17.74 -8.55
N LEU A 82 19.31 -17.03 -8.00
CA LEU A 82 18.48 -17.48 -6.87
C LEU A 82 17.50 -18.59 -7.25
N ARG A 83 17.22 -18.83 -8.53
CA ARG A 83 16.26 -19.85 -9.03
C ARG A 83 14.94 -19.79 -8.29
N PRO A 84 14.22 -18.66 -8.33
CA PRO A 84 12.91 -18.56 -7.71
C PRO A 84 11.90 -19.47 -8.42
N GLU A 85 10.96 -20.04 -7.67
CA GLU A 85 9.85 -20.84 -8.21
C GLU A 85 8.63 -19.97 -8.48
N VAL A 86 8.56 -18.79 -7.87
CA VAL A 86 7.56 -17.75 -8.14
C VAL A 86 8.10 -16.38 -7.74
N VAL A 87 7.70 -15.37 -8.48
CA VAL A 87 7.99 -13.96 -8.19
C VAL A 87 6.68 -13.22 -7.92
N ILE A 88 6.56 -12.58 -6.77
CA ILE A 88 5.42 -11.72 -6.44
C ILE A 88 5.73 -10.31 -6.93
N ALA A 89 4.88 -9.77 -7.79
CA ALA A 89 5.04 -8.45 -8.40
C ALA A 89 3.77 -7.61 -8.29
N TRP A 90 3.93 -6.30 -8.24
CA TRP A 90 2.83 -5.35 -8.27
C TRP A 90 2.57 -4.91 -9.72
N PRO A 91 1.38 -5.19 -10.30
CA PRO A 91 1.10 -4.93 -11.71
C PRO A 91 1.03 -3.43 -12.05
N ALA A 92 0.57 -2.59 -11.13
CA ALA A 92 0.42 -1.15 -11.34
C ALA A 92 1.71 -0.34 -11.09
N GLY A 93 2.79 -0.99 -10.65
CA GLY A 93 4.05 -0.30 -10.32
C GLY A 93 5.29 -1.07 -10.72
N GLY A 94 6.46 -0.52 -10.35
CA GLY A 94 7.75 -1.06 -10.74
C GLY A 94 8.01 -0.96 -12.24
N ASN A 95 8.96 -1.75 -12.73
CA ASN A 95 9.36 -1.71 -14.14
C ASN A 95 8.66 -2.80 -14.98
N PRO A 96 7.74 -2.44 -15.91
CA PRO A 96 7.03 -3.41 -16.75
C PRO A 96 7.96 -4.26 -17.62
N ALA A 97 9.06 -3.67 -18.13
CA ALA A 97 10.02 -4.40 -18.97
C ALA A 97 10.77 -5.48 -18.18
N GLN A 98 11.06 -5.25 -16.90
CA GLN A 98 11.65 -6.26 -16.03
C GLN A 98 10.67 -7.40 -15.76
N ARG A 99 9.38 -7.10 -15.49
CA ARG A 99 8.35 -8.13 -15.34
C ARG A 99 8.20 -8.98 -16.61
N ALA A 100 8.21 -8.36 -17.78
CA ALA A 100 8.18 -9.07 -19.06
C ALA A 100 9.39 -9.99 -19.24
N LYS A 101 10.60 -9.55 -18.84
CA LYS A 101 11.81 -10.38 -18.87
C LYS A 101 11.70 -11.57 -17.92
N ILE A 102 11.17 -11.38 -16.70
CA ILE A 102 10.96 -12.46 -15.73
C ILE A 102 10.01 -13.51 -16.32
N ALA A 103 8.90 -13.07 -16.91
CA ALA A 103 7.95 -13.97 -17.57
C ALA A 103 8.57 -14.71 -18.76
N ALA A 104 9.39 -14.03 -19.58
CA ALA A 104 10.08 -14.64 -20.71
C ALA A 104 11.12 -15.71 -20.29
N LEU A 105 11.63 -15.65 -19.06
CA LEU A 105 12.48 -16.67 -18.45
C LEU A 105 11.71 -17.90 -17.96
N GLY A 106 10.38 -17.90 -18.10
CA GLY A 106 9.50 -18.98 -17.63
C GLY A 106 9.32 -19.01 -16.11
N ILE A 107 9.64 -17.92 -15.41
CA ILE A 107 9.42 -17.81 -13.96
C ILE A 107 7.97 -17.36 -13.73
N PRO A 108 7.17 -18.11 -12.97
CA PRO A 108 5.79 -17.73 -12.67
C PRO A 108 5.72 -16.38 -11.96
N LEU A 109 4.82 -15.50 -12.44
CA LEU A 109 4.54 -14.21 -11.82
C LEU A 109 3.21 -14.30 -11.08
N TYR A 110 3.23 -14.05 -9.78
CA TYR A 110 2.05 -13.83 -8.96
C TYR A 110 1.81 -12.33 -8.85
N GLN A 111 0.71 -11.84 -9.38
CA GLN A 111 0.38 -10.42 -9.37
C GLN A 111 -0.39 -10.06 -8.10
N GLN A 112 0.25 -9.35 -7.18
CA GLN A 112 -0.38 -8.85 -5.98
C GLN A 112 -0.89 -7.44 -6.22
N GLN A 113 -2.20 -7.24 -6.04
CA GLN A 113 -2.84 -5.93 -6.17
C GLN A 113 -3.85 -5.71 -5.06
N VAL A 114 -3.56 -4.72 -4.22
CA VAL A 114 -4.45 -4.21 -3.19
C VAL A 114 -4.81 -2.78 -3.58
N ALA A 115 -6.02 -2.56 -4.06
CA ALA A 115 -6.52 -1.24 -4.43
C ALA A 115 -7.31 -0.59 -3.30
N ARG A 116 -7.92 -1.39 -2.43
CA ARG A 116 -8.73 -0.97 -1.29
C ARG A 116 -8.30 -1.69 -0.02
N LEU A 117 -8.53 -1.08 1.13
CA LEU A 117 -8.27 -1.73 2.42
C LEU A 117 -9.04 -3.04 2.58
N ALA A 118 -10.26 -3.11 2.05
CA ALA A 118 -11.09 -4.32 2.05
C ALA A 118 -10.52 -5.49 1.21
N ASP A 119 -9.54 -5.22 0.32
CA ASP A 119 -8.91 -6.27 -0.51
C ASP A 119 -7.83 -7.03 0.26
N LEU A 120 -7.26 -6.42 1.33
CA LEU A 120 -6.16 -6.99 2.11
C LEU A 120 -6.44 -8.41 2.63
N PRO A 121 -7.59 -8.70 3.28
CA PRO A 121 -7.87 -10.05 3.78
C PRO A 121 -7.92 -11.08 2.66
N GLY A 122 -8.52 -10.74 1.53
CA GLY A 122 -8.59 -11.63 0.36
C GLY A 122 -7.22 -11.92 -0.24
N SER A 123 -6.35 -10.90 -0.33
CA SER A 123 -4.96 -11.05 -0.78
C SER A 123 -4.14 -11.93 0.17
N LEU A 124 -4.31 -11.78 1.51
CA LEU A 124 -3.68 -12.66 2.50
C LEU A 124 -4.07 -14.13 2.29
N ARG A 125 -5.35 -14.43 2.11
CA ARG A 125 -5.84 -15.79 1.88
C ARG A 125 -5.21 -16.39 0.62
N ARG A 126 -5.11 -15.62 -0.47
CA ARG A 126 -4.49 -16.08 -1.72
C ARG A 126 -2.98 -16.30 -1.57
N LEU A 127 -2.27 -15.44 -0.83
CA LEU A 127 -0.86 -15.65 -0.51
C LEU A 127 -0.64 -16.86 0.41
N GLY A 128 -1.57 -17.13 1.34
CA GLY A 128 -1.58 -18.36 2.13
C GLY A 128 -1.72 -19.60 1.26
N ALA A 129 -2.64 -19.58 0.28
CA ALA A 129 -2.78 -20.67 -0.69
C ALA A 129 -1.52 -20.82 -1.55
N LEU A 130 -0.86 -19.73 -1.94
CA LEU A 130 0.43 -19.76 -2.65
C LEU A 130 1.51 -20.45 -1.80
N ALA A 131 1.64 -20.06 -0.54
CA ALA A 131 2.68 -20.54 0.36
C ALA A 131 2.34 -21.89 1.05
N GLY A 132 1.11 -22.40 0.93
CA GLY A 132 0.64 -23.59 1.67
C GLY A 132 0.51 -23.33 3.17
N THR A 133 0.07 -22.13 3.55
CA THR A 133 -0.04 -21.66 4.93
C THR A 133 -1.44 -21.10 5.22
N GLU A 134 -2.47 -21.72 4.63
CA GLU A 134 -3.85 -21.26 4.62
C GLU A 134 -4.41 -20.96 6.01
N ALA A 135 -4.07 -21.78 7.00
CA ALA A 135 -4.57 -21.59 8.38
C ALA A 135 -4.05 -20.29 9.01
N VAL A 136 -2.76 -19.96 8.79
CA VAL A 136 -2.14 -18.71 9.29
C VAL A 136 -2.72 -17.53 8.55
N ALA A 137 -2.85 -17.64 7.23
CA ALA A 137 -3.41 -16.60 6.38
C ALA A 137 -4.87 -16.29 6.75
N GLU A 138 -5.69 -17.31 7.05
CA GLU A 138 -7.08 -17.11 7.46
C GLU A 138 -7.15 -16.39 8.81
N GLN A 139 -6.33 -16.78 9.80
CA GLN A 139 -6.27 -16.08 11.08
C GLN A 139 -5.90 -14.61 10.91
N SER A 140 -4.89 -14.31 10.09
CA SER A 140 -4.45 -12.94 9.80
C SER A 140 -5.52 -12.15 9.05
N ALA A 141 -6.19 -12.76 8.08
CA ALA A 141 -7.26 -12.15 7.31
C ALA A 141 -8.46 -11.79 8.21
N ALA A 142 -8.91 -12.72 9.07
CA ALA A 142 -9.99 -12.47 10.00
C ALA A 142 -9.66 -11.34 10.99
N ALA A 143 -8.41 -11.28 11.49
CA ALA A 143 -7.96 -10.19 12.35
C ALA A 143 -8.00 -8.83 11.64
N LEU A 144 -7.59 -8.76 10.36
CA LEU A 144 -7.69 -7.54 9.56
C LEU A 144 -9.14 -7.12 9.32
N GLU A 145 -10.03 -8.06 8.99
CA GLU A 145 -11.47 -7.79 8.80
C GLU A 145 -12.11 -7.21 10.07
N ALA A 146 -11.82 -7.83 11.22
CA ALA A 146 -12.31 -7.34 12.50
C ALA A 146 -11.82 -5.93 12.82
N ARG A 147 -10.56 -5.63 12.51
CA ARG A 147 -9.93 -4.34 12.73
C ARG A 147 -10.50 -3.27 11.79
N LEU A 148 -10.66 -3.58 10.49
CA LEU A 148 -11.31 -2.69 9.52
C LEU A 148 -12.73 -2.31 9.96
N GLY A 149 -13.54 -3.30 10.36
CA GLY A 149 -14.88 -3.06 10.86
C GLY A 149 -14.92 -2.23 12.15
N ALA A 150 -13.93 -2.38 13.05
CA ALA A 150 -13.81 -1.56 14.25
C ALA A 150 -13.50 -0.10 13.90
N LEU A 151 -12.57 0.15 12.97
CA LEU A 151 -12.23 1.50 12.50
C LEU A 151 -13.42 2.18 11.82
N GLU A 152 -14.13 1.46 10.96
CA GLU A 152 -15.34 1.96 10.30
C GLU A 152 -16.41 2.39 11.30
N ARG A 153 -16.73 1.53 12.27
CA ARG A 153 -17.70 1.86 13.32
C ARG A 153 -17.30 3.08 14.15
N THR A 154 -16.00 3.25 14.38
CA THR A 154 -15.47 4.32 15.22
C THR A 154 -15.46 5.66 14.51
N TYR A 155 -15.06 5.69 13.23
CA TYR A 155 -14.70 6.93 12.56
C TYR A 155 -15.65 7.35 11.43
N SER A 156 -16.28 6.44 10.72
CA SER A 156 -17.06 6.81 9.51
C SER A 156 -18.53 6.39 9.52
N ALA A 157 -18.91 5.30 10.15
CA ALA A 157 -20.24 4.72 10.03
C ALA A 157 -21.39 5.68 10.44
N ARG A 158 -21.13 6.62 11.35
CA ARG A 158 -22.11 7.56 11.88
C ARG A 158 -22.05 8.96 11.26
N ILE A 159 -21.11 9.19 10.33
CA ILE A 159 -20.91 10.51 9.70
C ILE A 159 -21.49 10.47 8.29
N PRO A 160 -22.62 11.17 8.03
CA PRO A 160 -23.17 11.30 6.69
C PRO A 160 -22.14 11.87 5.71
N LEU A 161 -22.16 11.43 4.45
CA LEU A 161 -21.14 11.78 3.47
C LEU A 161 -20.97 13.31 3.31
N GLN A 162 -22.06 14.05 3.38
CA GLN A 162 -22.10 15.51 3.23
C GLN A 162 -21.46 16.25 4.41
N GLN A 163 -21.37 15.61 5.57
CA GLN A 163 -20.76 16.17 6.80
C GLN A 163 -19.30 15.79 6.98
N ARG A 164 -18.76 14.92 6.10
CA ARG A 164 -17.36 14.51 6.16
C ARG A 164 -16.48 15.64 5.69
N PRO A 165 -15.40 16.00 6.44
CA PRO A 165 -14.45 17.02 6.02
C PRO A 165 -13.79 16.63 4.70
N THR A 166 -13.54 17.63 3.88
CA THR A 166 -12.80 17.49 2.64
C THR A 166 -11.29 17.59 2.93
N VAL A 167 -10.51 16.68 2.36
CA VAL A 167 -9.08 16.54 2.66
C VAL A 167 -8.27 16.56 1.38
N LEU A 168 -7.23 17.40 1.32
CA LEU A 168 -6.08 17.19 0.44
C LEU A 168 -5.12 16.23 1.14
N LEU A 169 -4.81 15.10 0.54
CA LEU A 169 -3.68 14.26 0.93
C LEU A 169 -2.53 14.50 -0.04
N GLN A 170 -1.58 15.31 0.37
CA GLN A 170 -0.40 15.63 -0.42
C GLN A 170 0.67 14.57 -0.14
N VAL A 171 1.13 13.87 -1.20
CA VAL A 171 2.12 12.77 -1.08
C VAL A 171 3.50 13.15 -1.64
N TRP A 172 3.59 14.28 -2.35
CA TRP A 172 4.85 14.90 -2.78
C TRP A 172 4.69 16.41 -2.90
N ASN A 173 5.78 17.15 -2.67
CA ASN A 173 5.69 18.61 -2.53
C ASN A 173 5.91 19.40 -3.83
N ARG A 174 6.96 19.07 -4.57
CA ARG A 174 7.34 19.86 -5.76
C ARG A 174 7.83 18.94 -6.88
N PRO A 175 6.97 18.72 -7.89
CA PRO A 175 5.59 19.20 -8.02
C PRO A 175 4.62 18.56 -7.02
N ILE A 176 3.41 19.12 -6.85
CA ILE A 176 2.43 18.55 -5.90
C ILE A 176 1.82 17.29 -6.49
N TYR A 177 2.05 16.15 -5.83
CA TYR A 177 1.30 14.93 -6.10
C TYR A 177 0.29 14.67 -4.97
N THR A 178 -0.86 14.18 -5.35
CA THR A 178 -1.91 13.71 -4.45
C THR A 178 -2.35 12.30 -4.83
N VAL A 179 -3.43 11.83 -4.27
CA VAL A 179 -4.01 10.51 -4.59
C VAL A 179 -5.38 10.67 -5.23
N GLY A 180 -5.65 9.89 -6.26
CA GLY A 180 -6.97 9.80 -6.90
C GLY A 180 -7.93 8.90 -6.13
N GLY A 181 -9.19 8.82 -6.61
CA GLY A 181 -10.24 8.06 -5.92
C GLY A 181 -10.01 6.55 -5.84
N ARG A 182 -9.22 6.00 -6.76
CA ARG A 182 -8.93 4.56 -6.82
C ARG A 182 -7.63 4.16 -6.10
N HIS A 183 -7.14 4.99 -5.19
CA HIS A 183 -5.93 4.72 -4.44
C HIS A 183 -6.25 4.28 -3.00
N LEU A 184 -5.47 3.33 -2.46
CA LEU A 184 -5.63 2.79 -1.10
C LEU A 184 -5.70 3.89 -0.02
N MET A 185 -4.88 4.95 -0.17
CA MET A 185 -4.90 6.09 0.77
C MET A 185 -6.20 6.89 0.69
N SER A 186 -6.86 6.95 -0.48
CA SER A 186 -8.18 7.57 -0.61
C SER A 186 -9.26 6.75 0.11
N ASP A 187 -9.14 5.42 0.06
CA ASP A 187 -9.99 4.50 0.82
C ASP A 187 -9.75 4.65 2.33
N ALA A 188 -8.50 4.84 2.77
CA ALA A 188 -8.16 5.14 4.16
C ALA A 188 -8.80 6.45 4.65
N LEU A 189 -8.79 7.52 3.84
CA LEU A 189 -9.51 8.76 4.16
C LEU A 189 -11.02 8.52 4.35
N ALA A 190 -11.63 7.74 3.45
CA ALA A 190 -13.04 7.40 3.54
C ALA A 190 -13.38 6.60 4.80
N LEU A 191 -12.52 5.64 5.17
CA LEU A 191 -12.62 4.88 6.42
C LEU A 191 -12.53 5.78 7.66
N CYS A 192 -11.71 6.84 7.59
CA CYS A 192 -11.58 7.85 8.64
C CYS A 192 -12.74 8.88 8.67
N GLY A 193 -13.77 8.70 7.86
CA GLY A 193 -14.91 9.62 7.79
C GLY A 193 -14.59 10.94 7.09
N ALA A 194 -13.62 10.95 6.17
CA ALA A 194 -13.22 12.12 5.38
C ALA A 194 -13.50 11.89 3.88
N ARG A 195 -13.37 12.94 3.08
CA ARG A 195 -13.50 12.90 1.62
C ARG A 195 -12.24 13.44 0.97
N ASN A 196 -11.65 12.66 0.07
CA ASN A 196 -10.57 13.13 -0.77
C ASN A 196 -11.10 14.16 -1.77
N ILE A 197 -10.49 15.37 -1.83
CA ILE A 197 -10.91 16.42 -2.77
C ILE A 197 -10.62 16.06 -4.24
N PHE A 198 -9.74 15.10 -4.49
CA PHE A 198 -9.38 14.61 -5.83
C PHE A 198 -9.87 13.18 -6.10
N ALA A 199 -10.93 12.74 -5.38
CA ALA A 199 -11.51 11.41 -5.60
C ALA A 199 -12.13 11.20 -6.99
N ASP A 200 -12.39 12.26 -7.72
CA ASP A 200 -12.90 12.25 -9.10
C ASP A 200 -11.82 11.95 -10.15
N LEU A 201 -10.53 12.06 -9.78
CA LEU A 201 -9.43 11.76 -10.69
C LEU A 201 -9.21 10.24 -10.78
N PRO A 202 -9.13 9.67 -12.00
CA PRO A 202 -8.95 8.23 -12.19
C PRO A 202 -7.51 7.75 -11.96
N GLU A 203 -6.53 8.64 -12.10
CA GLU A 203 -5.11 8.35 -11.89
C GLU A 203 -4.86 8.04 -10.40
N PRO A 204 -4.08 6.98 -10.08
CA PRO A 204 -3.75 6.67 -8.68
C PRO A 204 -2.97 7.78 -7.97
N GLY A 205 -2.02 8.42 -8.67
CA GLY A 205 -1.16 9.48 -8.15
C GLY A 205 -1.15 10.70 -9.08
N PRO A 206 -2.22 11.50 -9.15
CA PRO A 206 -2.28 12.64 -10.07
C PRO A 206 -1.36 13.77 -9.63
N LEU A 207 -0.74 14.41 -10.61
CA LEU A 207 -0.10 15.71 -10.49
C LEU A 207 -1.18 16.79 -10.47
N VAL A 208 -1.12 17.69 -9.49
CA VAL A 208 -2.05 18.82 -9.37
C VAL A 208 -1.29 20.12 -9.15
N ASP A 209 -1.87 21.23 -9.57
CA ASP A 209 -1.35 22.57 -9.29
C ASP A 209 -2.01 23.18 -8.04
N THR A 210 -1.42 24.27 -7.56
CA THR A 210 -1.92 25.00 -6.40
C THR A 210 -3.31 25.61 -6.67
N GLU A 211 -3.56 26.02 -7.89
CA GLU A 211 -4.81 26.60 -8.35
C GLU A 211 -5.98 25.61 -8.23
N ALA A 212 -5.74 24.35 -8.63
CA ALA A 212 -6.72 23.28 -8.46
C ALA A 212 -7.04 23.01 -7.00
N VAL A 213 -6.05 23.07 -6.10
CA VAL A 213 -6.25 22.93 -4.65
C VAL A 213 -7.05 24.11 -4.11
N ILE A 214 -6.72 25.35 -4.50
CA ILE A 214 -7.44 26.57 -4.09
C ILE A 214 -8.89 26.51 -4.55
N ALA A 215 -9.14 26.11 -5.79
CA ALA A 215 -10.50 25.98 -6.34
C ALA A 215 -11.35 24.97 -5.58
N ARG A 216 -10.75 23.85 -5.11
CA ARG A 216 -11.44 22.80 -4.33
C ARG A 216 -11.55 23.12 -2.84
N ASN A 217 -10.76 24.08 -2.35
CA ASN A 217 -10.77 24.65 -1.01
C ASN A 217 -10.97 23.63 0.13
N PRO A 218 -10.00 22.73 0.39
CA PRO A 218 -10.13 21.65 1.36
C PRO A 218 -10.30 22.18 2.80
N ASP A 219 -11.06 21.44 3.62
CA ASP A 219 -11.19 21.69 5.05
C ASP A 219 -9.91 21.36 5.82
N ILE A 220 -9.15 20.38 5.31
CA ILE A 220 -7.91 19.87 5.92
C ILE A 220 -6.88 19.64 4.82
N ILE A 221 -5.61 20.00 5.10
CA ILE A 221 -4.45 19.59 4.27
C ILE A 221 -3.58 18.68 5.12
N LEU A 222 -3.38 17.45 4.64
CA LEU A 222 -2.47 16.47 5.22
C LEU A 222 -1.24 16.34 4.31
N ALA A 223 -0.10 16.83 4.79
CA ALA A 223 1.19 16.67 4.15
C ALA A 223 1.78 15.30 4.55
N ALA A 224 1.53 14.25 3.73
CA ALA A 224 2.10 12.92 3.94
C ALA A 224 3.57 12.91 3.49
N ALA A 225 4.40 13.58 4.28
CA ALA A 225 5.79 13.88 3.99
C ALA A 225 6.73 12.76 4.46
N PRO A 226 7.95 12.66 3.87
CA PRO A 226 9.04 11.93 4.49
C PRO A 226 9.33 12.47 5.92
N ILE A 227 9.86 11.58 6.76
CA ILE A 227 10.19 11.95 8.14
C ILE A 227 11.16 13.16 8.16
N GLY A 228 10.78 14.21 8.88
CA GLY A 228 11.55 15.45 9.01
C GLY A 228 11.26 16.52 7.94
N GLU A 229 10.46 16.23 6.92
CA GLU A 229 10.12 17.19 5.86
C GLU A 229 8.75 17.87 6.07
N GLY A 230 7.92 17.32 6.92
CA GLY A 230 6.52 17.74 7.09
C GLY A 230 6.36 19.20 7.44
N ALA A 231 7.22 19.77 8.29
CA ALA A 231 7.18 21.17 8.67
C ALA A 231 7.34 22.11 7.47
N THR A 232 8.23 21.77 6.52
CA THR A 232 8.45 22.56 5.30
C THR A 232 7.22 22.53 4.40
N TRP A 233 6.61 21.35 4.22
CA TRP A 233 5.41 21.21 3.38
C TRP A 233 4.22 21.96 3.99
N VAL A 234 4.05 21.92 5.30
CA VAL A 234 3.02 22.70 6.01
C VAL A 234 3.25 24.22 5.84
N ALA A 235 4.49 24.70 5.97
CA ALA A 235 4.83 26.11 5.81
C ALA A 235 4.54 26.64 4.40
N ASP A 236 4.70 25.81 3.36
CA ASP A 236 4.40 26.20 1.98
C ASP A 236 2.93 26.60 1.81
N TRP A 237 2.00 25.99 2.52
CA TRP A 237 0.57 26.29 2.44
C TRP A 237 0.18 27.57 3.22
N GLN A 238 0.95 28.00 4.21
CA GLN A 238 0.64 29.22 5.00
C GLN A 238 0.59 30.50 4.13
N ARG A 239 1.17 30.45 2.94
CA ARG A 239 1.14 31.56 1.95
C ARG A 239 -0.24 31.79 1.32
N PHE A 240 -1.20 30.90 1.55
CA PHE A 240 -2.55 30.92 0.99
C PHE A 240 -3.62 31.12 2.08
N PRO A 241 -3.70 32.28 2.76
CA PRO A 241 -4.60 32.50 3.88
C PRO A 241 -6.09 32.41 3.50
N GLY A 242 -6.41 32.43 2.21
CA GLY A 242 -7.77 32.24 1.69
C GLY A 242 -8.28 30.79 1.79
N LEU A 243 -7.41 29.80 1.95
CA LEU A 243 -7.82 28.39 2.08
C LEU A 243 -8.48 28.13 3.44
N ALA A 244 -9.57 27.36 3.44
CA ALA A 244 -10.28 26.96 4.66
C ALA A 244 -9.36 26.24 5.64
N ALA A 245 -8.52 25.32 5.14
CA ALA A 245 -7.55 24.59 5.96
C ALA A 245 -6.55 25.53 6.67
N VAL A 246 -6.08 26.58 6.00
CA VAL A 246 -5.12 27.53 6.56
C VAL A 246 -5.80 28.43 7.60
N ARG A 247 -6.96 29.02 7.27
CA ARG A 247 -7.72 29.86 8.21
C ARG A 247 -8.08 29.15 9.52
N ASN A 248 -8.35 27.86 9.43
CA ASN A 248 -8.79 27.03 10.55
C ASN A 248 -7.63 26.27 11.23
N HIS A 249 -6.37 26.57 10.88
CA HIS A 249 -5.17 25.88 11.41
C HIS A 249 -5.20 24.36 11.22
N ARG A 250 -5.72 23.88 10.06
CA ARG A 250 -5.90 22.46 9.71
C ARG A 250 -4.94 22.01 8.60
N VAL A 251 -3.76 22.59 8.54
CA VAL A 251 -2.65 22.13 7.71
C VAL A 251 -1.66 21.41 8.61
N VAL A 252 -1.54 20.08 8.46
CA VAL A 252 -0.75 19.24 9.36
C VAL A 252 0.14 18.27 8.61
N ALA A 253 1.32 18.00 9.16
CA ALA A 253 2.20 16.96 8.68
C ALA A 253 1.69 15.58 9.13
N PHE A 254 1.85 14.59 8.24
CA PHE A 254 1.61 13.19 8.51
C PHE A 254 2.81 12.39 8.00
N GLU A 255 3.71 12.01 8.89
CA GLU A 255 5.01 11.43 8.53
C GLU A 255 5.06 9.90 8.68
N ASN A 256 3.89 9.22 8.70
CA ASN A 256 3.82 7.78 8.78
C ASN A 256 3.88 7.14 7.37
N GLN A 257 5.06 6.68 7.01
CA GLN A 257 5.31 6.07 5.69
C GLN A 257 4.58 4.72 5.47
N ALA A 258 4.08 4.09 6.54
CA ALA A 258 3.32 2.85 6.40
C ALA A 258 1.98 3.07 5.66
N LEU A 259 1.49 4.31 5.57
CA LEU A 259 0.29 4.65 4.79
C LEU A 259 0.45 4.35 3.29
N SER A 260 1.67 4.41 2.76
CA SER A 260 1.98 4.08 1.35
C SER A 260 2.29 2.60 1.11
N ARG A 261 2.40 1.78 2.17
CA ARG A 261 2.71 0.36 2.04
C ARG A 261 1.45 -0.45 1.75
N LEU A 262 1.53 -1.32 0.78
CA LEU A 262 0.42 -2.22 0.42
C LEU A 262 0.48 -3.52 1.26
N GLY A 263 0.62 -3.37 2.58
CA GLY A 263 0.74 -4.45 3.54
C GLY A 263 -0.08 -4.19 4.81
N PRO A 264 -0.15 -5.13 5.77
CA PRO A 264 -0.96 -5.01 6.99
C PRO A 264 -0.65 -3.77 7.84
N SER A 265 0.58 -3.28 7.84
CA SER A 265 0.99 -2.06 8.56
C SER A 265 0.26 -0.79 8.10
N VAL A 266 -0.36 -0.81 6.91
CA VAL A 266 -1.22 0.30 6.46
C VAL A 266 -2.38 0.56 7.42
N LEU A 267 -2.87 -0.46 8.15
CA LEU A 267 -3.95 -0.26 9.13
C LEU A 267 -3.50 0.51 10.37
N ASP A 268 -2.25 0.35 10.81
CA ASP A 268 -1.68 1.15 11.91
C ASP A 268 -1.61 2.62 11.49
N ALA A 269 -1.10 2.87 10.28
CA ALA A 269 -1.05 4.21 9.72
C ALA A 269 -2.45 4.80 9.48
N THR A 270 -3.42 3.98 9.04
CA THR A 270 -4.80 4.41 8.84
C THR A 270 -5.45 4.80 10.17
N GLU A 271 -5.23 4.05 11.24
CA GLU A 271 -5.75 4.39 12.55
C GLU A 271 -5.17 5.72 13.08
N GLU A 272 -3.88 5.94 12.88
CA GLU A 272 -3.23 7.22 13.19
C GLU A 272 -3.80 8.36 12.34
N LEU A 273 -4.02 8.12 11.05
CA LEU A 273 -4.68 9.06 10.14
C LEU A 273 -6.07 9.45 10.65
N CYS A 274 -6.88 8.46 11.04
CA CYS A 274 -8.21 8.69 11.59
C CYS A 274 -8.18 9.53 12.87
N ARG A 275 -7.27 9.22 13.80
CA ARG A 275 -7.08 10.03 15.02
C ARG A 275 -6.66 11.46 14.67
N THR A 276 -5.77 11.63 13.70
CA THR A 276 -5.31 12.95 13.25
C THR A 276 -6.46 13.75 12.66
N ILE A 277 -7.23 13.19 11.72
CA ILE A 277 -8.38 13.86 11.12
C ILE A 277 -9.42 14.22 12.19
N ALA A 278 -9.75 13.30 13.10
CA ALA A 278 -10.71 13.54 14.17
C ALA A 278 -10.27 14.65 15.13
N ARG A 279 -8.97 14.73 15.47
CA ARG A 279 -8.39 15.80 16.29
C ARG A 279 -8.49 17.15 15.60
N VAL A 280 -8.03 17.24 14.35
CA VAL A 280 -7.98 18.48 13.57
C VAL A 280 -9.38 18.99 13.22
N SER A 281 -10.34 18.09 13.00
CA SER A 281 -11.73 18.46 12.70
C SER A 281 -12.44 19.09 13.90
N ARG A 282 -12.11 18.67 15.14
CA ARG A 282 -12.74 19.19 16.36
C ARG A 282 -12.22 20.58 16.76
N GLY A 283 -11.14 21.06 16.16
CA GLY A 283 -10.43 22.27 16.59
C GLY A 283 -9.53 21.93 17.78
N SER A 284 -8.29 22.45 17.78
CA SER A 284 -7.45 22.43 18.98
C SER A 284 -8.09 23.34 20.00
N SER A 285 -8.70 22.75 21.05
CA SER A 285 -9.03 23.50 22.27
C SER A 285 -7.75 23.84 23.00
#